data_a625101c199c5813c97c0f1138903b48
#
_entry.id   a625101c199c5813c97c0f1138903b48
#
_cell.length_a   1.000
_cell.length_b   1.000
_cell.length_c   1.000
_cell.angle_alpha   90.00
_cell.angle_beta   90.00
_cell.angle_gamma   90.00
#
_symmetry.space_group_name_H-M   'P 1'
#
loop_
_entity.id
_entity.type
_entity.pdbx_description
1 polymer ?
#
loop_
_entity_poly.entity_id
_entity_poly.type
_entity_poly.pdbx_seq_one_letter_code
_entity_poly.pdbx_strand_id
1 'polypeptide(L)'
;MMSTGWFCTVAGVSLLALVQLAEAGGGAVTDDGRIRGRADAPITLLEYSDFTCGYCGKFFRETWPRLLSKYIETGKVRFVYRDYPRSDQGIGIEAAVAARCAGAQGRYWPMYDRLFSERGRLDSGLFKGYAKAIGLDEAAFAKCFDEREYLESIFRDRQEANRWGFRGTPGFILMRTAGGPTEKEPAIAIPGAVPYEDFAEEIDRMLA
;
A
#
# COMPACT_ATOMS: atom_id res chain seq x y z
N MET A 1 -4.24 -80.77 -16.55
CA MET A 1 -4.60 -79.61 -17.35
C MET A 1 -4.54 -78.42 -16.46
N MET A 2 -3.50 -77.56 -16.66
CA MET A 2 -3.10 -76.48 -15.76
C MET A 2 -3.78 -75.19 -16.19
N SER A 3 -4.48 -74.54 -15.24
CA SER A 3 -5.07 -73.23 -15.41
C SER A 3 -4.24 -72.20 -14.66
N THR A 4 -3.57 -71.33 -15.39
CA THR A 4 -2.77 -70.24 -14.88
C THR A 4 -3.63 -69.02 -14.63
N GLY A 5 -3.79 -68.67 -13.33
CA GLY A 5 -4.47 -67.43 -12.93
C GLY A 5 -3.53 -66.24 -13.05
N TRP A 6 -3.93 -65.20 -13.76
CA TRP A 6 -3.27 -63.93 -13.84
C TRP A 6 -3.77 -63.02 -12.69
N PHE A 7 -2.88 -62.69 -11.79
CA PHE A 7 -3.11 -61.63 -10.80
C PHE A 7 -2.76 -60.27 -11.42
N CYS A 8 -3.78 -59.45 -11.62
CA CYS A 8 -3.64 -58.06 -12.02
C CYS A 8 -3.45 -57.20 -10.74
N THR A 9 -2.20 -56.80 -10.45
CA THR A 9 -1.90 -55.85 -9.39
C THR A 9 -2.21 -54.45 -9.89
N VAL A 10 -3.29 -53.84 -9.37
CA VAL A 10 -3.59 -52.45 -9.60
C VAL A 10 -2.73 -51.60 -8.62
N ALA A 11 -1.70 -50.96 -9.14
CA ALA A 11 -0.93 -50.01 -8.42
C ALA A 11 -1.73 -48.72 -8.23
N GLY A 12 -2.21 -48.49 -7.01
CA GLY A 12 -2.87 -47.24 -6.62
C GLY A 12 -1.88 -46.07 -6.65
N VAL A 13 -2.01 -45.22 -7.64
CA VAL A 13 -1.31 -43.92 -7.66
C VAL A 13 -2.08 -42.98 -6.72
N SER A 14 -1.52 -42.81 -5.53
CA SER A 14 -1.98 -41.81 -4.56
C SER A 14 -1.60 -40.43 -5.09
N LEU A 15 -2.55 -39.75 -5.67
CA LEU A 15 -2.42 -38.36 -6.10
C LEU A 15 -2.46 -37.46 -4.86
N LEU A 16 -1.30 -37.27 -4.21
CA LEU A 16 -1.11 -36.21 -3.23
C LEU A 16 -1.22 -34.88 -3.98
N ALA A 17 -2.39 -34.27 -3.94
CA ALA A 17 -2.58 -32.89 -4.35
C ALA A 17 -1.81 -32.01 -3.37
N LEU A 18 -0.61 -31.62 -3.78
CA LEU A 18 0.12 -30.51 -3.18
C LEU A 18 -0.73 -29.24 -3.38
N VAL A 19 -1.50 -28.89 -2.36
CA VAL A 19 -2.06 -27.53 -2.24
C VAL A 19 -0.86 -26.63 -2.08
N GLN A 20 -0.42 -26.02 -3.18
CA GLN A 20 0.47 -24.87 -3.13
C GLN A 20 -0.27 -23.78 -2.38
N LEU A 21 0.07 -23.58 -1.11
CA LEU A 21 -0.20 -22.36 -0.39
C LEU A 21 0.42 -21.24 -1.23
N ALA A 22 -0.46 -20.46 -1.90
CA ALA A 22 -0.04 -19.24 -2.55
C ALA A 22 0.70 -18.43 -1.49
N GLU A 23 1.99 -18.23 -1.68
CA GLU A 23 2.77 -17.32 -0.86
C GLU A 23 2.07 -15.96 -0.96
N ALA A 24 1.34 -15.60 0.09
CA ALA A 24 0.88 -14.24 0.29
C ALA A 24 2.15 -13.39 0.25
N GLY A 25 2.29 -12.56 -0.77
CA GLY A 25 3.51 -11.84 -1.11
C GLY A 25 3.97 -10.89 0.00
N GLY A 26 4.55 -11.46 1.05
CA GLY A 26 5.22 -10.75 2.15
C GLY A 26 6.66 -10.40 1.81
N GLY A 27 6.92 -9.89 0.62
CA GLY A 27 8.21 -9.31 0.28
C GLY A 27 8.49 -8.12 1.20
N ALA A 28 9.75 -7.97 1.63
CA ALA A 28 10.19 -6.82 2.41
C ALA A 28 9.75 -5.53 1.67
N VAL A 29 9.02 -4.65 2.37
CA VAL A 29 8.60 -3.36 1.83
C VAL A 29 9.85 -2.51 1.63
N THR A 30 10.27 -2.35 0.38
CA THR A 30 11.42 -1.51 0.01
C THR A 30 11.03 -0.03 0.05
N ASP A 31 11.98 0.80 0.47
CA ASP A 31 11.80 2.26 0.46
C ASP A 31 11.97 2.78 -0.98
N ASP A 32 10.89 3.25 -1.53
CA ASP A 32 10.83 3.92 -2.83
C ASP A 32 10.44 5.41 -2.68
N GLY A 33 10.78 6.00 -1.53
CA GLY A 33 10.46 7.40 -1.17
C GLY A 33 9.07 7.59 -0.57
N ARG A 34 8.30 6.51 -0.39
CA ARG A 34 6.94 6.54 0.16
C ARG A 34 6.84 5.97 1.57
N ILE A 35 7.96 5.88 2.26
CA ILE A 35 8.03 5.55 3.69
C ILE A 35 8.13 6.84 4.48
N ARG A 36 7.33 6.98 5.54
CA ARG A 36 7.43 8.03 6.53
C ARG A 36 7.69 7.43 7.90
N GLY A 37 8.62 7.99 8.64
CA GLY A 37 9.12 7.45 9.89
C GLY A 37 10.46 6.72 9.72
N ARG A 38 10.89 6.02 10.76
CA ARG A 38 12.17 5.29 10.76
C ARG A 38 12.06 4.02 9.94
N ALA A 39 13.02 3.75 9.09
CA ALA A 39 13.05 2.54 8.25
C ALA A 39 13.10 1.23 9.09
N ASP A 40 13.74 1.30 10.27
CA ASP A 40 13.90 0.21 11.23
C ASP A 40 12.82 0.17 12.32
N ALA A 41 11.75 0.96 12.22
CA ALA A 41 10.63 0.90 13.14
C ALA A 41 10.07 -0.54 13.23
N PRO A 42 9.73 -1.05 14.44
CA PRO A 42 9.32 -2.45 14.61
C PRO A 42 8.04 -2.84 13.86
N ILE A 43 7.18 -1.88 13.57
CA ILE A 43 5.89 -2.09 12.92
C ILE A 43 5.80 -1.29 11.62
N THR A 44 5.20 -1.90 10.61
CA THR A 44 4.82 -1.26 9.33
C THR A 44 3.31 -1.11 9.29
N LEU A 45 2.84 0.12 9.08
CA LEU A 45 1.46 0.44 8.70
C LEU A 45 1.45 0.82 7.22
N LEU A 46 0.89 -0.04 6.38
CA LEU A 46 0.76 0.13 4.94
C LEU A 46 -0.64 0.61 4.63
N GLU A 47 -0.78 1.76 3.96
CA GLU A 47 -2.07 2.30 3.49
C GLU A 47 -2.20 2.14 1.98
N TYR A 48 -3.29 1.54 1.52
CA TYR A 48 -3.75 1.57 0.13
C TYR A 48 -4.84 2.63 -0.02
N SER A 49 -4.59 3.65 -0.81
CA SER A 49 -5.39 4.87 -0.78
C SER A 49 -5.52 5.57 -2.13
N ASP A 50 -6.48 6.49 -2.22
CA ASP A 50 -6.76 7.31 -3.39
C ASP A 50 -6.94 8.78 -2.94
N PHE A 51 -6.18 9.69 -3.52
CA PHE A 51 -6.23 11.12 -3.19
C PHE A 51 -7.60 11.75 -3.40
N THR A 52 -8.46 11.15 -4.23
CA THR A 52 -9.83 11.64 -4.48
C THR A 52 -10.87 11.03 -3.56
N CYS A 53 -10.54 9.97 -2.82
CA CYS A 53 -11.48 9.25 -1.97
C CYS A 53 -11.90 10.06 -0.74
N GLY A 54 -13.21 10.15 -0.49
CA GLY A 54 -13.76 10.84 0.69
C GLY A 54 -13.31 10.25 2.01
N TYR A 55 -13.29 8.92 2.12
CA TYR A 55 -12.86 8.21 3.33
C TYR A 55 -11.34 8.30 3.55
N CYS A 56 -10.53 8.30 2.47
CA CYS A 56 -9.09 8.55 2.59
C CYS A 56 -8.81 9.97 3.11
N GLY A 57 -9.54 10.97 2.61
CA GLY A 57 -9.49 12.32 3.16
C GLY A 57 -10.00 12.43 4.60
N LYS A 58 -10.96 11.59 5.02
CA LYS A 58 -11.38 11.49 6.43
C LYS A 58 -10.23 10.99 7.30
N PHE A 59 -9.61 9.86 6.91
CA PHE A 59 -8.43 9.33 7.60
C PHE A 59 -7.33 10.38 7.71
N PHE A 60 -6.98 11.06 6.61
CA PHE A 60 -5.96 12.11 6.59
C PHE A 60 -6.22 13.24 7.58
N ARG A 61 -7.47 13.66 7.76
CA ARG A 61 -7.80 14.78 8.65
C ARG A 61 -7.98 14.38 10.11
N GLU A 62 -8.56 13.20 10.38
CA GLU A 62 -9.04 12.83 11.71
C GLU A 62 -8.12 11.86 12.43
N THR A 63 -7.53 10.90 11.70
CA THR A 63 -6.74 9.80 12.28
C THR A 63 -5.24 10.00 12.09
N TRP A 64 -4.83 10.37 10.88
CA TRP A 64 -3.43 10.51 10.50
C TRP A 64 -2.59 11.42 11.41
N PRO A 65 -3.02 12.63 11.83
CA PRO A 65 -2.19 13.50 12.67
C PRO A 65 -1.84 12.86 14.03
N ARG A 66 -2.77 12.07 14.59
CA ARG A 66 -2.54 11.36 15.86
C ARG A 66 -1.58 10.18 15.67
N LEU A 67 -1.73 9.39 14.60
CA LEU A 67 -0.81 8.32 14.25
C LEU A 67 0.60 8.86 14.00
N LEU A 68 0.71 9.95 13.25
CA LEU A 68 1.97 10.59 12.93
C LEU A 68 2.72 10.96 14.22
N SER A 69 2.10 11.73 15.11
CA SER A 69 2.75 12.21 16.33
C SER A 69 3.01 11.12 17.37
N LYS A 70 2.12 10.14 17.50
CA LYS A 70 2.21 9.12 18.56
C LYS A 70 3.11 7.94 18.21
N TYR A 71 3.15 7.55 16.94
CA TYR A 71 3.81 6.30 16.53
C TYR A 71 4.88 6.49 15.47
N ILE A 72 4.67 7.37 14.47
CA ILE A 72 5.60 7.48 13.35
C ILE A 72 6.79 8.36 13.73
N GLU A 73 6.57 9.56 14.27
CA GLU A 73 7.63 10.47 14.71
C GLU A 73 8.41 9.92 15.92
N THR A 74 7.76 9.06 16.72
CA THR A 74 8.41 8.36 17.83
C THR A 74 9.22 7.12 17.43
N GLY A 75 9.18 6.75 16.15
CA GLY A 75 9.94 5.61 15.60
C GLY A 75 9.35 4.24 15.94
N LYS A 76 8.13 4.16 16.45
CA LYS A 76 7.43 2.90 16.77
C LYS A 76 6.83 2.24 15.54
N VAL A 77 6.39 3.04 14.58
CA VAL A 77 5.75 2.61 13.33
C VAL A 77 6.40 3.33 12.17
N ARG A 78 6.67 2.63 11.08
CA ARG A 78 6.87 3.24 9.76
C ARG A 78 5.57 3.18 8.98
N PHE A 79 5.23 4.27 8.34
CA PHE A 79 4.06 4.38 7.49
C PHE A 79 4.46 4.28 6.03
N VAL A 80 3.73 3.48 5.25
CA VAL A 80 3.98 3.25 3.83
C VAL A 80 2.72 3.53 3.05
N TYR A 81 2.81 4.40 2.05
CA TYR A 81 1.69 4.68 1.17
C TYR A 81 1.77 3.85 -0.11
N ARG A 82 0.62 3.34 -0.57
CA ARG A 82 0.43 2.63 -1.82
C ARG A 82 -0.77 3.18 -2.57
N ASP A 83 -0.62 3.34 -3.88
CA ASP A 83 -1.67 3.90 -4.72
C ASP A 83 -2.77 2.87 -4.97
N TYR A 84 -4.01 3.27 -4.72
CA TYR A 84 -5.19 2.50 -5.08
C TYR A 84 -6.25 3.40 -5.72
N PRO A 85 -5.97 3.99 -6.88
CA PRO A 85 -6.96 4.79 -7.60
C PRO A 85 -8.16 3.90 -7.96
N ARG A 86 -9.37 4.42 -7.73
CA ARG A 86 -10.62 3.69 -7.94
C ARG A 86 -11.01 3.55 -9.41
N SER A 87 -10.38 4.30 -10.29
CA SER A 87 -10.58 4.28 -11.74
C SER A 87 -9.26 4.06 -12.46
N ASP A 88 -9.30 3.60 -13.71
CA ASP A 88 -8.13 3.41 -14.57
C ASP A 88 -7.67 4.72 -15.23
N GLN A 89 -8.44 5.77 -15.09
CA GLN A 89 -8.17 7.09 -15.65
C GLN A 89 -8.79 8.19 -14.81
N GLY A 90 -8.45 9.43 -15.12
CA GLY A 90 -8.96 10.63 -14.47
C GLY A 90 -8.11 11.08 -13.29
N ILE A 91 -8.66 12.02 -12.53
CA ILE A 91 -7.92 12.82 -11.55
C ILE A 91 -7.24 12.00 -10.43
N GLY A 92 -7.77 10.83 -10.06
CA GLY A 92 -7.15 9.96 -9.05
C GLY A 92 -5.83 9.36 -9.54
N ILE A 93 -5.77 8.90 -10.80
CA ILE A 93 -4.53 8.45 -11.46
C ILE A 93 -3.54 9.61 -11.57
N GLU A 94 -4.00 10.76 -12.03
CA GLU A 94 -3.15 11.92 -12.24
C GLU A 94 -2.54 12.44 -10.94
N ALA A 95 -3.32 12.44 -9.84
CA ALA A 95 -2.82 12.78 -8.51
C ALA A 95 -1.75 11.77 -8.03
N ALA A 96 -1.96 10.48 -8.27
CA ALA A 96 -0.96 9.45 -7.95
C ALA A 96 0.33 9.66 -8.76
N VAL A 97 0.23 9.90 -10.07
CA VAL A 97 1.39 10.23 -10.93
C VAL A 97 2.10 11.48 -10.41
N ALA A 98 1.37 12.55 -10.09
CA ALA A 98 1.95 13.79 -9.55
C ALA A 98 2.74 13.54 -8.26
N ALA A 99 2.18 12.75 -7.31
CA ALA A 99 2.86 12.38 -6.08
C ALA A 99 4.15 11.59 -6.34
N ARG A 100 4.10 10.62 -7.28
CA ARG A 100 5.26 9.83 -7.67
C ARG A 100 6.36 10.66 -8.35
N CYS A 101 5.98 11.55 -9.27
CA CYS A 101 6.93 12.46 -9.93
C CYS A 101 7.58 13.42 -8.91
N ALA A 102 6.85 13.87 -7.90
CA ALA A 102 7.43 14.62 -6.80
C ALA A 102 8.38 13.75 -5.96
N GLY A 103 8.04 12.49 -5.77
CA GLY A 103 8.86 11.49 -5.08
C GLY A 103 10.21 11.28 -5.75
N ALA A 104 10.27 11.25 -7.09
CA ALA A 104 11.50 11.16 -7.87
C ALA A 104 12.51 12.30 -7.57
N GLN A 105 12.00 13.42 -7.04
CA GLN A 105 12.79 14.56 -6.60
C GLN A 105 12.87 14.68 -5.06
N GLY A 106 12.56 13.60 -4.31
CA GLY A 106 12.60 13.57 -2.84
C GLY A 106 11.51 14.39 -2.16
N ARG A 107 10.43 14.72 -2.87
CA ARG A 107 9.33 15.55 -2.39
C ARG A 107 7.97 14.86 -2.39
N TYR A 108 7.96 13.52 -2.22
CA TYR A 108 6.71 12.75 -2.17
C TYR A 108 5.77 13.28 -1.08
N TRP A 109 6.25 13.39 0.16
CA TRP A 109 5.40 13.78 1.30
C TRP A 109 4.87 15.21 1.24
N PRO A 110 5.63 16.22 0.82
CA PRO A 110 5.08 17.55 0.55
C PRO A 110 3.95 17.54 -0.49
N MET A 111 4.08 16.73 -1.56
CA MET A 111 3.02 16.59 -2.55
C MET A 111 1.81 15.81 -1.99
N TYR A 112 2.04 14.72 -1.25
CA TYR A 112 1.00 13.97 -0.54
C TYR A 112 0.14 14.87 0.36
N ASP A 113 0.80 15.66 1.23
CA ASP A 113 0.11 16.59 2.13
C ASP A 113 -0.71 17.62 1.33
N ARG A 114 -0.17 18.12 0.23
CA ARG A 114 -0.86 19.09 -0.64
C ARG A 114 -2.09 18.48 -1.31
N LEU A 115 -1.96 17.29 -1.90
CA LEU A 115 -3.04 16.62 -2.60
C LEU A 115 -4.21 16.29 -1.67
N PHE A 116 -3.96 15.79 -0.46
CA PHE A 116 -5.02 15.53 0.50
C PHE A 116 -5.66 16.82 1.05
N SER A 117 -4.87 17.87 1.27
CA SER A 117 -5.39 19.18 1.72
C SER A 117 -6.31 19.82 0.68
N GLU A 118 -6.02 19.63 -0.60
CA GLU A 118 -6.79 20.19 -1.72
C GLU A 118 -7.80 19.19 -2.32
N ARG A 119 -8.00 18.03 -1.71
CA ARG A 119 -8.74 16.88 -2.24
C ARG A 119 -10.07 17.22 -2.94
N GLY A 120 -10.84 18.14 -2.41
CA GLY A 120 -12.13 18.56 -2.98
C GLY A 120 -12.02 19.47 -4.22
N ARG A 121 -10.80 19.88 -4.59
CA ARG A 121 -10.52 20.85 -5.66
C ARG A 121 -9.41 20.38 -6.58
N LEU A 122 -9.11 19.06 -6.57
CA LEU A 122 -8.04 18.52 -7.43
C LEU A 122 -8.42 18.69 -8.90
N ASP A 123 -7.48 19.24 -9.65
CA ASP A 123 -7.53 19.41 -11.09
C ASP A 123 -6.12 19.23 -11.67
N SER A 124 -6.02 18.55 -12.81
CA SER A 124 -4.72 18.23 -13.44
C SER A 124 -3.91 19.48 -13.77
N GLY A 125 -4.57 20.57 -14.12
CA GLY A 125 -3.94 21.87 -14.40
C GLY A 125 -3.26 22.48 -13.18
N LEU A 126 -3.64 22.08 -11.95
CA LEU A 126 -3.06 22.60 -10.72
C LEU A 126 -1.78 21.86 -10.30
N PHE A 127 -1.54 20.64 -10.75
CA PHE A 127 -0.42 19.84 -10.24
C PHE A 127 0.96 20.43 -10.56
N LYS A 128 1.13 21.05 -11.73
CA LYS A 128 2.36 21.80 -12.06
C LYS A 128 2.56 23.00 -11.13
N GLY A 129 1.47 23.65 -10.72
CA GLY A 129 1.50 24.72 -9.72
C GLY A 129 1.87 24.22 -8.31
N TYR A 130 1.39 23.03 -7.94
CA TYR A 130 1.78 22.39 -6.67
C TYR A 130 3.26 22.00 -6.68
N ALA A 131 3.76 21.46 -7.79
CA ALA A 131 5.18 21.13 -7.96
C ALA A 131 6.07 22.35 -7.75
N LYS A 132 5.72 23.47 -8.38
CA LYS A 132 6.40 24.77 -8.16
C LYS A 132 6.36 25.21 -6.71
N ALA A 133 5.18 25.16 -6.08
CA ALA A 133 4.97 25.59 -4.70
C ALA A 133 5.81 24.79 -3.67
N ILE A 134 6.11 23.52 -3.95
CA ILE A 134 6.95 22.68 -3.10
C ILE A 134 8.43 22.64 -3.53
N GLY A 135 8.83 23.49 -4.50
CA GLY A 135 10.22 23.72 -4.90
C GLY A 135 10.81 22.59 -5.77
N LEU A 136 10.01 21.99 -6.64
CA LEU A 136 10.50 21.00 -7.62
C LEU A 136 11.12 21.67 -8.85
N ASP A 137 11.98 20.95 -9.55
CA ASP A 137 12.32 21.26 -10.92
C ASP A 137 11.05 21.08 -11.78
N GLU A 138 10.52 22.21 -12.29
CA GLU A 138 9.26 22.24 -13.01
C GLU A 138 9.34 21.48 -14.35
N ALA A 139 10.49 21.51 -15.03
CA ALA A 139 10.67 20.83 -16.31
C ALA A 139 10.75 19.31 -16.14
N ALA A 140 11.53 18.84 -15.16
CA ALA A 140 11.62 17.43 -14.84
C ALA A 140 10.27 16.87 -14.34
N PHE A 141 9.54 17.63 -13.50
CA PHE A 141 8.21 17.25 -13.05
C PHE A 141 7.23 17.16 -14.24
N ALA A 142 7.19 18.18 -15.10
CA ALA A 142 6.28 18.21 -16.25
C ALA A 142 6.53 17.02 -17.19
N LYS A 143 7.80 16.71 -17.49
CA LYS A 143 8.17 15.56 -18.30
C LYS A 143 7.64 14.26 -17.70
N CYS A 144 7.99 13.96 -16.45
CA CYS A 144 7.55 12.77 -15.73
C CYS A 144 6.02 12.65 -15.69
N PHE A 145 5.33 13.76 -15.43
CA PHE A 145 3.86 13.80 -15.32
C PHE A 145 3.18 13.58 -16.68
N ASP A 146 3.62 14.28 -17.72
CA ASP A 146 3.04 14.20 -19.07
C ASP A 146 3.31 12.82 -19.73
N GLU A 147 4.48 12.21 -19.45
CA GLU A 147 4.85 10.86 -19.89
C GLU A 147 4.22 9.75 -19.02
N ARG A 148 3.59 10.10 -17.88
CA ARG A 148 2.97 9.15 -16.92
C ARG A 148 3.92 8.04 -16.48
N GLU A 149 5.17 8.36 -16.20
CA GLU A 149 6.25 7.38 -15.93
C GLU A 149 5.90 6.30 -14.89
N TYR A 150 5.03 6.62 -13.91
CA TYR A 150 4.69 5.72 -12.81
C TYR A 150 3.38 4.96 -12.97
N LEU A 151 2.69 5.08 -14.11
CA LEU A 151 1.36 4.50 -14.29
C LEU A 151 1.32 2.98 -14.02
N GLU A 152 2.31 2.26 -14.55
CA GLU A 152 2.39 0.81 -14.37
C GLU A 152 2.61 0.42 -12.89
N SER A 153 3.45 1.17 -12.17
CA SER A 153 3.71 0.91 -10.75
C SER A 153 2.51 1.25 -9.86
N ILE A 154 1.70 2.26 -10.24
CA ILE A 154 0.43 2.58 -9.59
C ILE A 154 -0.55 1.41 -9.74
N PHE A 155 -0.65 0.82 -10.92
CA PHE A 155 -1.51 -0.35 -11.13
C PHE A 155 -1.00 -1.61 -10.39
N ARG A 156 0.32 -1.78 -10.24
CA ARG A 156 0.87 -2.85 -9.40
C ARG A 156 0.47 -2.71 -7.93
N ASP A 157 0.52 -1.50 -7.38
CA ASP A 157 0.05 -1.24 -6.00
C ASP A 157 -1.43 -1.60 -5.85
N ARG A 158 -2.27 -1.22 -6.82
CA ARG A 158 -3.71 -1.58 -6.80
C ARG A 158 -3.92 -3.10 -6.87
N GLN A 159 -3.14 -3.80 -7.67
CA GLN A 159 -3.20 -5.26 -7.73
C GLN A 159 -2.77 -5.89 -6.41
N GLU A 160 -1.76 -5.33 -5.74
CA GLU A 160 -1.33 -5.76 -4.42
C GLU A 160 -2.46 -5.61 -3.39
N ALA A 161 -3.13 -4.46 -3.35
CA ALA A 161 -4.30 -4.24 -2.52
C ALA A 161 -5.41 -5.27 -2.76
N ASN A 162 -5.67 -5.61 -4.03
CA ASN A 162 -6.65 -6.63 -4.40
C ASN A 162 -6.27 -8.03 -3.88
N ARG A 163 -4.96 -8.37 -3.85
CA ARG A 163 -4.47 -9.64 -3.26
C ARG A 163 -4.69 -9.68 -1.74
N TRP A 164 -4.58 -8.53 -1.06
CA TRP A 164 -4.95 -8.39 0.35
C TRP A 164 -6.47 -8.46 0.60
N GLY A 165 -7.28 -8.55 -0.45
CA GLY A 165 -8.73 -8.65 -0.36
C GLY A 165 -9.46 -7.30 -0.32
N PHE A 166 -8.76 -6.17 -0.39
CA PHE A 166 -9.42 -4.87 -0.42
C PHE A 166 -10.21 -4.66 -1.72
N ARG A 167 -11.40 -4.08 -1.57
CA ARG A 167 -12.31 -3.73 -2.69
C ARG A 167 -12.68 -2.25 -2.67
N GLY A 168 -12.00 -1.46 -1.85
CA GLY A 168 -12.22 -0.01 -1.68
C GLY A 168 -11.10 0.61 -0.88
N THR A 169 -11.16 1.92 -0.72
CA THR A 169 -10.15 2.74 -0.05
C THR A 169 -10.76 3.57 1.09
N PRO A 170 -9.95 3.84 2.14
CA PRO A 170 -8.63 3.29 2.38
C PRO A 170 -8.68 1.82 2.84
N GLY A 171 -7.59 1.09 2.61
CA GLY A 171 -7.34 -0.22 3.23
C GLY A 171 -5.97 -0.20 3.88
N PHE A 172 -5.83 -0.83 5.04
CA PHE A 172 -4.56 -0.83 5.76
C PHE A 172 -4.10 -2.24 6.08
N ILE A 173 -2.79 -2.44 6.05
CA ILE A 173 -2.12 -3.64 6.55
C ILE A 173 -1.16 -3.22 7.66
N LEU A 174 -1.35 -3.81 8.83
CA LEU A 174 -0.44 -3.66 9.97
C LEU A 174 0.35 -4.95 10.13
N MET A 175 1.69 -4.87 10.19
CA MET A 175 2.56 -6.04 10.26
C MET A 175 3.91 -5.73 10.92
N ARG A 176 4.63 -6.77 11.37
CA ARG A 176 6.04 -6.61 11.77
C ARG A 176 6.87 -6.15 10.57
N THR A 177 7.81 -5.25 10.84
CA THR A 177 8.72 -4.74 9.79
C THR A 177 9.77 -5.78 9.41
N ALA A 178 10.39 -6.40 10.40
CA ALA A 178 11.38 -7.45 10.19
C ALA A 178 10.68 -8.79 9.93
N GLY A 179 11.07 -9.49 8.88
CA GLY A 179 10.55 -10.81 8.54
C GLY A 179 9.16 -10.83 7.89
N GLY A 180 8.45 -9.71 7.87
CA GLY A 180 7.08 -9.66 7.34
C GLY A 180 6.07 -10.48 8.16
N PRO A 181 4.88 -10.74 7.59
CA PRO A 181 3.86 -11.58 8.25
C PRO A 181 4.30 -13.04 8.31
N THR A 182 4.01 -13.69 9.44
CA THR A 182 4.27 -15.12 9.67
C THR A 182 2.99 -15.81 10.18
N GLU A 183 2.99 -17.14 10.29
CA GLU A 183 1.86 -17.87 10.89
C GLU A 183 1.61 -17.48 12.36
N LYS A 184 2.68 -17.14 13.09
CA LYS A 184 2.59 -16.74 14.51
C LYS A 184 2.24 -15.27 14.68
N GLU A 185 2.66 -14.43 13.75
CA GLU A 185 2.42 -12.98 13.74
C GLU A 185 1.86 -12.60 12.35
N PRO A 186 0.59 -12.91 12.07
CA PRO A 186 -0.02 -12.59 10.79
C PRO A 186 -0.19 -11.08 10.61
N ALA A 187 -0.26 -10.64 9.37
CA ALA A 187 -0.65 -9.27 9.09
C ALA A 187 -2.12 -9.04 9.47
N ILE A 188 -2.42 -7.85 9.96
CA ILE A 188 -3.76 -7.42 10.33
C ILE A 188 -4.28 -6.49 9.24
N ALA A 189 -5.37 -6.89 8.59
CA ALA A 189 -6.05 -6.05 7.60
C ALA A 189 -7.11 -5.18 8.30
N ILE A 190 -7.04 -3.87 8.12
CA ILE A 190 -7.99 -2.90 8.66
C ILE A 190 -8.68 -2.22 7.46
N PRO A 191 -9.96 -2.54 7.18
CA PRO A 191 -10.67 -1.94 6.06
C PRO A 191 -11.33 -0.61 6.45
N GLY A 192 -11.15 0.40 5.60
CA GLY A 192 -11.82 1.70 5.73
C GLY A 192 -11.16 2.67 6.70
N ALA A 193 -11.74 3.88 6.79
CA ALA A 193 -11.28 4.95 7.66
C ALA A 193 -11.87 4.77 9.07
N VAL A 194 -11.39 3.74 9.78
CA VAL A 194 -11.78 3.47 11.17
C VAL A 194 -11.24 4.57 12.12
N PRO A 195 -11.78 4.69 13.34
CA PRO A 195 -11.27 5.61 14.34
C PRO A 195 -9.80 5.38 14.70
N TYR A 196 -9.13 6.41 15.18
CA TYR A 196 -7.74 6.31 15.63
C TYR A 196 -7.55 5.23 16.71
N GLU A 197 -8.52 5.07 17.57
CA GLU A 197 -8.50 4.15 18.71
C GLU A 197 -8.32 2.69 18.25
N ASP A 198 -8.93 2.31 17.13
CA ASP A 198 -8.80 0.96 16.55
C ASP A 198 -7.37 0.70 16.08
N PHE A 199 -6.72 1.69 15.45
CA PHE A 199 -5.30 1.59 15.10
C PHE A 199 -4.41 1.52 16.32
N ALA A 200 -4.68 2.36 17.33
CA ALA A 200 -3.87 2.45 18.54
C ALA A 200 -3.90 1.12 19.32
N GLU A 201 -5.06 0.50 19.48
CA GLU A 201 -5.22 -0.79 20.15
C GLU A 201 -4.35 -1.87 19.50
N GLU A 202 -4.42 -1.99 18.18
CA GLU A 202 -3.66 -3.01 17.45
C GLU A 202 -2.15 -2.72 17.45
N ILE A 203 -1.75 -1.46 17.29
CA ILE A 203 -0.34 -1.07 17.35
C ILE A 203 0.23 -1.32 18.74
N ASP A 204 -0.47 -0.90 19.80
CA ASP A 204 0.01 -1.06 21.17
C ASP A 204 0.08 -2.55 21.56
N ARG A 205 -0.87 -3.37 21.09
CA ARG A 205 -0.82 -4.83 21.27
C ARG A 205 0.39 -5.46 20.57
N MET A 206 0.74 -4.98 19.39
CA MET A 206 1.91 -5.48 18.67
C MET A 206 3.23 -4.98 19.29
N LEU A 207 3.24 -3.86 20.01
CA LEU A 207 4.43 -3.30 20.66
C LEU A 207 4.72 -3.93 22.04
N ALA A 208 3.71 -4.55 22.67
CA ALA A 208 3.82 -5.22 23.98
C ALA A 208 4.63 -6.51 23.88
#